data_79f5369099aab5db2d2acac792e54c96
#
_entry.id   79f5369099aab5db2d2acac792e54c96
#
_cell.length_a   1.000
_cell.length_b   1.000
_cell.length_c   1.000
_cell.angle_alpha   90.00
_cell.angle_beta   90.00
_cell.angle_gamma   90.00
#
_symmetry.space_group_name_H-M   'P 1'
#
loop_
_entity.id
_entity.type
_entity.pdbx_description
1 polymer ?
#
loop_
_entity_poly.entity_id
_entity_poly.type
_entity_poly.pdbx_seq_one_letter_code
_entity_poly.pdbx_strand_id
1 'polypeptide(L)'
;MSSPFFLPLKPWMLARYGRETHRLSLDAGSTCPNRDGTRGFGGCTYCDVEGSGTGALKDGIDLRRQMEVGLARLARRAGEGESVGVVAYFQSYSNTYVAPERLRLVLDSLEPWLPGGERDEAAARVVCVALATRPDTLPEWALDQLCELKQRTGVDVWLELGLETASDEVQRRIHRLHTLEEFHSAVQRAHARGLLCVGHAILGLPGDGREGARRTAEELARAGVAG
;
A
#
# COMPACT_ATOMS: atom_id res chain seq x y z
N MET A 1 -9.43 -31.53 -1.09
CA MET A 1 -9.86 -30.19 -0.61
C MET A 1 -10.13 -29.34 -1.84
N SER A 2 -11.33 -28.79 -2.00
CA SER A 2 -11.63 -27.88 -3.12
C SER A 2 -10.73 -26.67 -3.02
N SER A 3 -10.07 -26.28 -4.12
CA SER A 3 -9.32 -25.03 -4.20
C SER A 3 -10.23 -23.87 -3.82
N PRO A 4 -9.81 -22.94 -2.95
CA PRO A 4 -10.64 -21.79 -2.62
C PRO A 4 -10.87 -20.94 -3.89
N PHE A 5 -12.04 -20.32 -4.00
CA PHE A 5 -12.36 -19.44 -5.14
C PHE A 5 -11.48 -18.18 -5.21
N PHE A 6 -10.66 -17.95 -4.20
CA PHE A 6 -9.70 -16.86 -4.11
C PHE A 6 -8.46 -17.34 -3.35
N LEU A 7 -7.33 -16.69 -3.58
CA LEU A 7 -6.09 -16.93 -2.84
C LEU A 7 -6.07 -16.05 -1.57
N PRO A 8 -6.20 -16.63 -0.36
CA PRO A 8 -6.12 -15.83 0.86
C PRO A 8 -4.71 -15.24 1.04
N LEU A 9 -4.66 -13.98 1.48
CA LEU A 9 -3.39 -13.26 1.67
C LEU A 9 -2.48 -13.92 2.72
N LYS A 10 -3.06 -14.41 3.85
CA LYS A 10 -2.28 -15.01 4.96
C LYS A 10 -1.43 -16.21 4.53
N PRO A 11 -1.96 -17.24 3.84
CA PRO A 11 -1.14 -18.34 3.29
C PRO A 11 -0.08 -17.88 2.30
N TRP A 12 -0.38 -16.91 1.46
CA TRP A 12 0.57 -16.35 0.51
C TRP A 12 1.73 -15.67 1.22
N MET A 13 1.45 -14.85 2.25
CA MET A 13 2.45 -14.18 3.08
C MET A 13 3.32 -15.17 3.84
N LEU A 14 2.70 -16.22 4.42
CA LEU A 14 3.43 -17.28 5.11
C LEU A 14 4.40 -18.01 4.16
N ALA A 15 3.95 -18.34 2.95
CA ALA A 15 4.80 -18.97 1.95
C ALA A 15 5.96 -18.07 1.51
N ARG A 16 5.74 -16.75 1.41
CA ARG A 16 6.74 -15.79 0.97
C ARG A 16 7.77 -15.46 2.05
N TYR A 17 7.34 -15.27 3.29
CA TYR A 17 8.20 -14.78 4.38
C TYR A 17 8.59 -15.85 5.40
N GLY A 18 8.03 -17.08 5.28
CA GLY A 18 8.34 -18.19 6.19
C GLY A 18 7.84 -17.97 7.63
N ARG A 19 6.99 -16.97 7.87
CA ARG A 19 6.45 -16.61 9.18
C ARG A 19 5.08 -15.95 9.11
N GLU A 20 4.35 -16.00 10.22
CA GLU A 20 3.12 -15.23 10.35
C GLU A 20 3.44 -13.74 10.19
N THR A 21 2.67 -13.04 9.35
CA THR A 21 2.95 -11.66 9.00
C THR A 21 1.72 -10.80 9.27
N HIS A 22 1.96 -9.65 9.90
CA HIS A 22 0.93 -8.69 10.27
C HIS A 22 1.18 -7.34 9.61
N ARG A 23 0.09 -6.63 9.32
CA ARG A 23 0.15 -5.26 8.81
C ARG A 23 0.25 -4.29 9.99
N LEU A 24 1.23 -3.40 9.95
CA LEU A 24 1.37 -2.25 10.82
C LEU A 24 1.05 -1.01 10.00
N SER A 25 -0.11 -0.42 10.26
CA SER A 25 -0.53 0.79 9.56
C SER A 25 0.21 2.00 10.09
N LEU A 26 0.76 2.79 9.17
CA LEU A 26 1.52 4.02 9.41
C LEU A 26 0.88 5.17 8.63
N ASP A 27 0.98 6.37 9.18
CA ASP A 27 0.54 7.60 8.52
C ASP A 27 1.70 8.59 8.44
N ALA A 28 2.10 8.94 7.22
CA ALA A 28 3.19 9.88 6.95
C ALA A 28 2.70 11.34 6.77
N GLY A 29 1.41 11.61 6.96
CA GLY A 29 0.81 12.92 6.77
C GLY A 29 0.75 13.32 5.29
N SER A 30 0.47 12.38 4.38
CA SER A 30 0.27 12.66 2.96
C SER A 30 -1.08 13.31 2.68
N THR A 31 -1.32 13.72 1.42
CA THR A 31 -2.58 14.29 0.96
C THR A 31 -3.04 13.61 -0.33
N CYS A 32 -4.07 14.14 -0.99
CA CYS A 32 -4.66 13.55 -2.19
C CYS A 32 -5.05 14.64 -3.20
N PRO A 33 -4.74 14.48 -4.51
CA PRO A 33 -5.08 15.46 -5.54
C PRO A 33 -6.59 15.67 -5.74
N ASN A 34 -7.44 14.77 -5.23
CA ASN A 34 -8.88 14.95 -5.20
C ASN A 34 -9.38 15.79 -4.02
N ARG A 35 -8.47 16.29 -3.17
CA ARG A 35 -8.82 17.09 -1.99
C ARG A 35 -8.24 18.49 -2.02
N ASP A 36 -7.07 18.65 -2.64
CA ASP A 36 -6.37 19.94 -2.71
C ASP A 36 -6.69 20.75 -3.98
N GLY A 37 -7.54 20.23 -4.85
CA GLY A 37 -7.97 20.90 -6.08
C GLY A 37 -7.12 20.59 -7.31
N THR A 38 -6.04 19.83 -7.19
CA THR A 38 -5.18 19.48 -8.34
C THR A 38 -5.95 18.65 -9.39
N ARG A 39 -6.74 17.67 -8.94
CA ARG A 39 -7.66 16.90 -9.77
C ARG A 39 -9.14 17.14 -9.41
N GLY A 40 -9.43 17.43 -8.15
CA GLY A 40 -10.78 17.66 -7.66
C GLY A 40 -10.80 18.10 -6.20
N PHE A 41 -12.00 18.39 -5.69
CA PHE A 41 -12.24 18.76 -4.30
C PHE A 41 -13.13 17.73 -3.60
N GLY A 42 -13.07 17.64 -2.29
CA GLY A 42 -13.95 16.81 -1.45
C GLY A 42 -13.62 15.32 -1.39
N GLY A 43 -12.69 14.84 -2.22
CA GLY A 43 -12.29 13.43 -2.25
C GLY A 43 -13.23 12.53 -3.06
N CYS A 44 -12.98 11.23 -3.04
CA CYS A 44 -13.84 10.23 -3.66
C CYS A 44 -15.09 9.99 -2.80
N THR A 45 -16.22 9.61 -3.40
CA THR A 45 -17.51 9.46 -2.70
C THR A 45 -17.52 8.36 -1.63
N TYR A 46 -16.59 7.43 -1.67
CA TYR A 46 -16.45 6.33 -0.72
C TYR A 46 -15.35 6.60 0.34
N CYS A 47 -14.59 7.68 0.19
CA CYS A 47 -13.49 8.01 1.07
C CYS A 47 -13.99 8.89 2.23
N ASP A 48 -13.67 8.51 3.46
CA ASP A 48 -14.01 9.32 4.62
C ASP A 48 -13.22 10.65 4.67
N VAL A 49 -13.53 11.50 5.65
CA VAL A 49 -12.91 12.82 5.81
C VAL A 49 -11.41 12.74 6.11
N GLU A 50 -10.94 11.60 6.63
CA GLU A 50 -9.55 11.35 6.99
C GLU A 50 -8.78 10.55 5.89
N GLY A 51 -9.34 10.43 4.68
CA GLY A 51 -8.71 9.74 3.55
C GLY A 51 -8.51 8.24 3.78
N SER A 52 -9.50 7.59 4.39
CA SER A 52 -9.44 6.19 4.86
C SER A 52 -8.35 5.99 5.92
N GLY A 53 -8.26 6.94 6.83
CA GLY A 53 -7.28 6.98 7.90
C GLY A 53 -7.27 5.72 8.76
N THR A 54 -6.09 5.30 9.14
CA THR A 54 -5.87 4.09 9.95
C THR A 54 -5.99 4.32 11.45
N GLY A 55 -6.13 5.57 11.86
CA GLY A 55 -6.02 5.98 13.25
C GLY A 55 -4.57 5.97 13.77
N ALA A 56 -3.57 5.75 12.93
CA ALA A 56 -2.16 5.74 13.32
C ALA A 56 -1.71 7.10 13.88
N LEU A 57 -2.31 8.20 13.43
CA LEU A 57 -2.05 9.55 13.98
C LEU A 57 -2.42 9.71 15.46
N LYS A 58 -3.21 8.80 16.03
CA LYS A 58 -3.46 8.77 17.49
C LYS A 58 -2.20 8.47 18.30
N ASP A 59 -1.25 7.75 17.69
CA ASP A 59 0.06 7.49 18.26
C ASP A 59 1.07 8.64 17.98
N GLY A 60 0.61 9.71 17.33
CA GLY A 60 1.38 10.89 16.93
C GLY A 60 1.81 10.86 15.48
N ILE A 61 2.16 12.04 14.93
CA ILE A 61 2.63 12.19 13.53
C ILE A 61 4.07 11.67 13.36
N ASP A 62 4.81 11.46 14.44
CA ASP A 62 6.17 10.93 14.41
C ASP A 62 6.15 9.44 14.02
N LEU A 63 6.65 9.13 12.84
CA LEU A 63 6.75 7.76 12.33
C LEU A 63 7.57 6.84 13.23
N ARG A 64 8.63 7.37 13.86
CA ARG A 64 9.42 6.60 14.82
C ARG A 64 8.55 6.12 15.97
N ARG A 65 7.72 7.01 16.51
CA ARG A 65 6.79 6.67 17.60
C ARG A 65 5.74 5.66 17.14
N GLN A 66 5.17 5.84 15.93
CA GLN A 66 4.22 4.89 15.36
C GLN A 66 4.84 3.49 15.21
N MET A 67 6.08 3.40 14.71
CA MET A 67 6.83 2.16 14.60
C MET A 67 7.07 1.51 15.96
N GLU A 68 7.61 2.24 16.94
CA GLU A 68 7.89 1.74 18.28
C GLU A 68 6.64 1.17 18.96
N VAL A 69 5.55 1.93 18.96
CA VAL A 69 4.28 1.50 19.58
C VAL A 69 3.68 0.30 18.83
N GLY A 70 3.70 0.35 17.50
CA GLY A 70 3.13 -0.70 16.65
C GLY A 70 3.88 -2.01 16.77
N LEU A 71 5.20 -2.00 16.68
CA LEU A 71 6.04 -3.18 16.80
C LEU A 71 5.95 -3.80 18.21
N ALA A 72 5.97 -2.98 19.26
CA ALA A 72 5.79 -3.47 20.62
C ALA A 72 4.41 -4.14 20.84
N ARG A 73 3.37 -3.66 20.15
CA ARG A 73 2.03 -4.27 20.18
C ARG A 73 2.02 -5.62 19.46
N LEU A 74 2.69 -5.73 18.32
CA LEU A 74 2.78 -6.96 17.53
C LEU A 74 3.66 -8.00 18.23
N ALA A 75 4.80 -7.61 18.77
CA ALA A 75 5.70 -8.50 19.52
C ALA A 75 5.01 -9.16 20.72
N ARG A 76 4.10 -8.44 21.41
CA ARG A 76 3.29 -9.03 22.52
C ARG A 76 2.27 -10.06 22.06
N ARG A 77 1.93 -10.11 20.77
CA ARG A 77 1.01 -11.12 20.19
C ARG A 77 1.75 -12.35 19.69
N ALA A 78 3.04 -12.24 19.44
CA ALA A 78 3.88 -13.39 19.15
C ALA A 78 3.97 -14.29 20.42
N GLY A 79 3.97 -15.59 20.23
CA GLY A 79 4.25 -16.55 21.32
C GLY A 79 5.68 -16.40 21.84
N GLU A 80 5.98 -16.92 23.03
CA GLU A 80 7.33 -16.96 23.55
C GLU A 80 8.28 -17.67 22.57
N GLY A 81 9.33 -16.99 22.16
CA GLY A 81 10.31 -17.51 21.19
C GLY A 81 9.86 -17.45 19.73
N GLU A 82 8.65 -16.97 19.43
CA GLU A 82 8.16 -16.76 18.06
C GLU A 82 8.53 -15.38 17.52
N SER A 83 8.72 -15.33 16.21
CA SER A 83 8.99 -14.08 15.46
C SER A 83 7.90 -13.87 14.42
N VAL A 84 7.33 -12.66 14.40
CA VAL A 84 6.34 -12.26 13.40
C VAL A 84 6.97 -11.37 12.33
N GLY A 85 6.51 -11.52 11.09
CA GLY A 85 6.78 -10.58 10.02
C GLY A 85 5.88 -9.33 10.13
N VAL A 86 6.39 -8.20 9.72
CA VAL A 86 5.64 -6.94 9.71
C VAL A 86 5.69 -6.32 8.34
N VAL A 87 4.52 -6.00 7.79
CA VAL A 87 4.37 -5.09 6.67
C VAL A 87 4.21 -3.69 7.23
N ALA A 88 5.22 -2.84 7.06
CA ALA A 88 5.12 -1.41 7.36
C ALA A 88 4.26 -0.75 6.26
N TYR A 89 3.00 -0.52 6.55
CA TYR A 89 1.98 -0.15 5.57
C TYR A 89 1.58 1.30 5.72
N PHE A 90 1.97 2.10 4.75
CA PHE A 90 1.58 3.51 4.65
C PHE A 90 0.19 3.62 4.02
N GLN A 91 -0.74 4.07 4.82
CA GLN A 91 -2.10 4.38 4.40
C GLN A 91 -2.50 5.75 4.95
N SER A 92 -3.60 6.24 4.50
CA SER A 92 -4.17 7.55 4.42
C SER A 92 -3.72 8.26 3.15
N TYR A 93 -4.69 8.63 2.35
CA TYR A 93 -4.51 9.40 1.11
C TYR A 93 -3.61 8.71 0.05
N SER A 94 -2.64 9.46 -0.48
CA SER A 94 -1.78 9.02 -1.58
C SER A 94 -0.32 9.24 -1.21
N ASN A 95 0.37 8.18 -0.79
CA ASN A 95 1.66 8.30 -0.13
C ASN A 95 2.83 8.69 -1.05
N THR A 96 2.63 8.65 -2.36
CA THR A 96 3.58 9.17 -3.35
C THR A 96 3.23 10.58 -3.85
N TYR A 97 2.10 11.14 -3.37
CA TYR A 97 1.69 12.51 -3.68
C TYR A 97 2.25 13.49 -2.64
N VAL A 98 3.57 13.59 -2.63
CA VAL A 98 4.37 14.43 -1.74
C VAL A 98 5.57 14.96 -2.50
N ALA A 99 6.34 15.89 -1.91
CA ALA A 99 7.63 16.29 -2.49
C ALA A 99 8.65 15.13 -2.42
N PRO A 100 9.60 15.03 -3.37
CA PRO A 100 10.61 13.97 -3.40
C PRO A 100 11.41 13.85 -2.10
N GLU A 101 11.78 14.96 -1.51
CA GLU A 101 12.53 15.05 -0.25
C GLU A 101 11.71 14.52 0.92
N ARG A 102 10.39 14.73 0.90
CA ARG A 102 9.48 14.22 1.94
C ARG A 102 9.38 12.71 1.88
N LEU A 103 9.22 12.11 0.69
CA LEU A 103 9.19 10.65 0.56
C LEU A 103 10.52 10.06 1.04
N ARG A 104 11.64 10.62 0.63
CA ARG A 104 12.98 10.17 1.09
C ARG A 104 13.08 10.19 2.61
N LEU A 105 12.72 11.28 3.27
CA LEU A 105 12.73 11.37 4.74
C LEU A 105 11.84 10.32 5.41
N VAL A 106 10.67 10.02 4.83
CA VAL A 106 9.76 8.98 5.32
C VAL A 106 10.43 7.61 5.22
N LEU A 107 11.02 7.28 4.07
CA LEU A 107 11.69 5.99 3.85
C LEU A 107 12.93 5.83 4.73
N ASP A 108 13.75 6.86 4.83
CA ASP A 108 14.96 6.87 5.66
C ASP A 108 14.62 6.72 7.15
N SER A 109 13.49 7.26 7.60
CA SER A 109 13.03 7.11 8.99
C SER A 109 12.73 5.66 9.39
N LEU A 110 12.52 4.76 8.42
CA LEU A 110 12.28 3.34 8.66
C LEU A 110 13.58 2.52 8.80
N GLU A 111 14.70 3.02 8.30
CA GLU A 111 15.95 2.25 8.22
C GLU A 111 16.37 1.52 9.51
N PRO A 112 16.22 2.10 10.71
CA PRO A 112 16.59 1.40 11.93
C PRO A 112 15.89 0.04 12.11
N TRP A 113 14.69 -0.13 11.56
CA TRP A 113 13.87 -1.34 11.71
C TRP A 113 13.90 -2.27 10.47
N LEU A 114 14.54 -1.83 9.38
CA LEU A 114 14.67 -2.64 8.17
C LEU A 114 15.76 -3.70 8.33
N PRO A 115 15.83 -4.72 7.47
CA PRO A 115 16.86 -5.74 7.51
C PRO A 115 18.27 -5.13 7.58
N GLY A 116 19.03 -5.51 8.59
CA GLY A 116 20.38 -4.98 8.86
C GLY A 116 20.43 -3.64 9.59
N GLY A 117 19.29 -3.04 9.92
CA GLY A 117 19.21 -1.83 10.75
C GLY A 117 19.46 -2.13 12.23
N GLU A 118 19.81 -1.09 13.01
CA GLU A 118 20.15 -1.20 14.45
C GLU A 118 19.00 -1.73 15.33
N ARG A 119 17.76 -1.71 14.82
CA ARG A 119 16.54 -2.16 15.49
C ARG A 119 15.85 -3.32 14.75
N ASP A 120 16.57 -4.00 13.86
CA ASP A 120 16.09 -5.21 13.17
C ASP A 120 16.10 -6.39 14.16
N GLU A 121 15.21 -6.35 15.12
CA GLU A 121 15.14 -7.32 16.20
C GLU A 121 14.16 -8.47 15.97
N ALA A 122 14.41 -9.55 16.69
CA ALA A 122 13.90 -10.88 16.43
C ALA A 122 12.37 -11.05 16.54
N ALA A 123 11.68 -10.37 17.46
CA ALA A 123 10.28 -10.67 17.78
C ALA A 123 9.28 -10.11 16.77
N ALA A 124 9.55 -8.94 16.16
CA ALA A 124 8.69 -8.33 15.14
C ALA A 124 9.54 -7.67 14.05
N ARG A 125 9.85 -8.42 13.00
CA ARG A 125 10.74 -8.01 11.93
C ARG A 125 10.00 -7.41 10.75
N VAL A 126 10.40 -6.22 10.29
CA VAL A 126 9.87 -5.65 9.05
C VAL A 126 10.36 -6.46 7.85
N VAL A 127 9.43 -7.09 7.14
CA VAL A 127 9.69 -7.91 5.96
C VAL A 127 9.26 -7.24 4.66
N CYS A 128 8.40 -6.20 4.77
CA CYS A 128 7.88 -5.46 3.64
C CYS A 128 7.57 -4.02 4.02
N VAL A 129 7.84 -3.10 3.12
CA VAL A 129 7.32 -1.73 3.12
C VAL A 129 6.28 -1.61 2.03
N ALA A 130 5.04 -1.28 2.40
CA ALA A 130 3.92 -1.17 1.47
C ALA A 130 3.36 0.26 1.47
N LEU A 131 3.16 0.83 0.28
CA LEU A 131 2.62 2.18 0.13
C LEU A 131 1.30 2.14 -0.63
N ALA A 132 0.21 2.57 0.03
CA ALA A 132 -1.05 2.85 -0.66
C ALA A 132 -0.94 4.18 -1.41
N THR A 133 -1.27 4.14 -2.69
CA THR A 133 -1.25 5.34 -3.52
C THR A 133 -2.21 5.25 -4.70
N ARG A 134 -2.41 6.36 -5.38
CA ARG A 134 -3.18 6.44 -6.62
C ARG A 134 -2.27 6.15 -7.81
N PRO A 135 -2.78 5.50 -8.88
CA PRO A 135 -2.00 5.23 -10.08
C PRO A 135 -1.44 6.51 -10.75
N ASP A 136 -2.25 7.57 -10.74
CA ASP A 136 -1.94 8.87 -11.36
C ASP A 136 -1.02 9.77 -10.51
N THR A 137 -0.63 9.32 -9.32
CA THR A 137 0.31 10.02 -8.43
C THR A 137 1.61 9.25 -8.18
N LEU A 138 2.03 8.44 -9.13
CA LEU A 138 3.24 7.61 -9.04
C LEU A 138 4.31 8.11 -10.02
N PRO A 139 5.04 9.19 -9.71
CA PRO A 139 6.10 9.73 -10.57
C PRO A 139 7.34 8.82 -10.60
N GLU A 140 8.18 8.95 -11.63
CA GLU A 140 9.38 8.14 -11.81
C GLU A 140 10.34 8.20 -10.61
N TRP A 141 10.57 9.40 -10.08
CA TRP A 141 11.45 9.60 -8.92
C TRP A 141 10.96 8.84 -7.67
N ALA A 142 9.63 8.67 -7.49
CA ALA A 142 9.09 7.89 -6.38
C ALA A 142 9.38 6.39 -6.56
N LEU A 143 9.20 5.88 -7.77
CA LEU A 143 9.58 4.52 -8.13
C LEU A 143 11.08 4.27 -7.93
N ASP A 144 11.92 5.24 -8.30
CA ASP A 144 13.37 5.14 -8.15
C ASP A 144 13.77 5.10 -6.67
N GLN A 145 13.19 5.95 -5.81
CA GLN A 145 13.44 5.93 -4.37
C GLN A 145 13.01 4.60 -3.71
N LEU A 146 11.86 4.04 -4.13
CA LEU A 146 11.38 2.76 -3.62
C LEU A 146 12.27 1.59 -4.07
N CYS A 147 12.73 1.62 -5.32
CA CYS A 147 13.69 0.65 -5.84
C CYS A 147 15.03 0.74 -5.10
N GLU A 148 15.54 1.94 -4.87
CA GLU A 148 16.76 2.20 -4.09
C GLU A 148 16.64 1.65 -2.66
N LEU A 149 15.52 1.89 -1.97
CA LEU A 149 15.27 1.32 -0.65
C LEU A 149 15.37 -0.21 -0.68
N LYS A 150 14.67 -0.86 -1.63
CA LYS A 150 14.68 -2.31 -1.79
C LYS A 150 16.10 -2.85 -2.05
N GLN A 151 16.85 -2.21 -2.92
CA GLN A 151 18.22 -2.63 -3.26
C GLN A 151 19.17 -2.48 -2.08
N ARG A 152 19.07 -1.40 -1.31
CA ARG A 152 19.94 -1.09 -0.20
C ARG A 152 19.69 -1.96 1.02
N THR A 153 18.43 -2.30 1.31
CA THR A 153 18.06 -2.99 2.55
C THR A 153 17.65 -4.44 2.35
N GLY A 154 17.34 -4.85 1.12
CA GLY A 154 16.78 -6.17 0.83
C GLY A 154 15.32 -6.35 1.29
N VAL A 155 14.68 -5.32 1.85
CA VAL A 155 13.26 -5.39 2.24
C VAL A 155 12.37 -5.48 0.99
N ASP A 156 11.29 -6.26 1.05
CA ASP A 156 10.28 -6.20 -0.02
C ASP A 156 9.60 -4.82 -0.04
N VAL A 157 9.29 -4.35 -1.24
CA VAL A 157 8.53 -3.12 -1.43
C VAL A 157 7.31 -3.40 -2.30
N TRP A 158 6.13 -3.03 -1.81
CA TRP A 158 4.87 -3.15 -2.52
C TRP A 158 4.24 -1.79 -2.76
N LEU A 159 3.59 -1.66 -3.91
CA LEU A 159 2.69 -0.57 -4.21
C LEU A 159 1.25 -1.10 -4.16
N GLU A 160 0.43 -0.54 -3.28
CA GLU A 160 -0.98 -0.83 -3.21
C GLU A 160 -1.75 0.25 -3.99
N LEU A 161 -2.16 -0.10 -5.20
CA LEU A 161 -2.72 0.82 -6.19
C LEU A 161 -4.25 0.70 -6.24
N GLY A 162 -4.94 1.78 -5.93
CA GLY A 162 -6.40 1.82 -5.99
C GLY A 162 -6.90 1.92 -7.43
N LEU A 163 -7.26 0.79 -8.06
CA LEU A 163 -8.03 0.77 -9.31
C LEU A 163 -9.49 1.10 -9.05
N GLU A 164 -10.06 0.52 -8.01
CA GLU A 164 -11.47 0.56 -7.57
C GLU A 164 -12.43 -0.10 -8.56
N THR A 165 -12.43 0.32 -9.82
CA THR A 165 -13.18 -0.28 -10.94
C THR A 165 -12.46 -0.05 -12.27
N ALA A 166 -12.62 -0.99 -13.20
CA ALA A 166 -12.14 -0.87 -14.58
C ALA A 166 -13.00 0.04 -15.48
N SER A 167 -14.06 0.64 -14.95
CA SER A 167 -14.94 1.53 -15.69
C SER A 167 -14.59 2.99 -15.47
N ASP A 168 -14.04 3.67 -16.46
CA ASP A 168 -13.74 5.10 -16.37
C ASP A 168 -15.01 5.97 -16.16
N GLU A 169 -16.18 5.49 -16.59
CA GLU A 169 -17.45 6.15 -16.30
C GLU A 169 -17.78 6.07 -14.81
N VAL A 170 -17.65 4.89 -14.22
CA VAL A 170 -17.86 4.70 -12.77
C VAL A 170 -16.78 5.44 -11.98
N GLN A 171 -15.51 5.45 -12.43
CA GLN A 171 -14.42 6.26 -11.84
C GLN A 171 -14.82 7.75 -11.73
N ARG A 172 -15.38 8.32 -12.81
CA ARG A 172 -15.89 9.71 -12.78
C ARG A 172 -17.07 9.86 -11.81
N ARG A 173 -18.00 8.90 -11.82
CA ARG A 173 -19.20 8.92 -10.96
C ARG A 173 -18.86 8.89 -9.47
N ILE A 174 -17.87 8.08 -9.07
CA ILE A 174 -17.38 8.01 -7.69
C ILE A 174 -16.33 9.10 -7.36
N HIS A 175 -16.13 10.02 -8.29
CA HIS A 175 -15.18 11.12 -8.15
C HIS A 175 -13.72 10.66 -7.91
N ARG A 176 -13.35 9.53 -8.49
CA ARG A 176 -11.96 9.00 -8.39
C ARG A 176 -11.01 9.72 -9.34
N LEU A 177 -11.46 10.03 -10.56
CA LEU A 177 -10.82 10.92 -11.55
C LEU A 177 -9.46 10.46 -12.10
N HIS A 178 -9.12 9.18 -11.99
CA HIS A 178 -8.06 8.56 -12.79
C HIS A 178 -8.66 7.58 -13.78
N THR A 179 -7.86 7.07 -14.71
CA THR A 179 -8.30 6.14 -15.76
C THR A 179 -7.73 4.74 -15.57
N LEU A 180 -8.34 3.77 -16.24
CA LEU A 180 -7.81 2.40 -16.34
C LEU A 180 -6.42 2.39 -16.99
N GLU A 181 -6.17 3.25 -18.00
CA GLU A 181 -4.87 3.38 -18.67
C GLU A 181 -3.78 3.87 -17.70
N GLU A 182 -4.09 4.87 -16.86
CA GLU A 182 -3.16 5.34 -15.82
C GLU A 182 -2.80 4.22 -14.83
N PHE A 183 -3.76 3.33 -14.50
CA PHE A 183 -3.49 2.17 -13.65
C PHE A 183 -2.52 1.18 -14.33
N HIS A 184 -2.80 0.77 -15.57
CA HIS A 184 -1.92 -0.13 -16.30
C HIS A 184 -0.50 0.44 -16.47
N SER A 185 -0.40 1.73 -16.82
CA SER A 185 0.88 2.43 -16.91
C SER A 185 1.65 2.41 -15.58
N ALA A 186 0.98 2.68 -14.47
CA ALA A 186 1.60 2.67 -13.15
C ALA A 186 2.14 1.27 -12.77
N VAL A 187 1.34 0.22 -12.99
CA VAL A 187 1.76 -1.17 -12.74
C VAL A 187 2.95 -1.55 -13.62
N GLN A 188 2.90 -1.25 -14.91
CA GLN A 188 3.98 -1.54 -15.86
C GLN A 188 5.30 -0.89 -15.43
N ARG A 189 5.27 0.39 -15.07
CA ARG A 189 6.46 1.14 -14.62
C ARG A 189 7.03 0.61 -13.31
N ALA A 190 6.16 0.18 -12.38
CA ALA A 190 6.58 -0.46 -11.14
C ALA A 190 7.23 -1.83 -11.38
N HIS A 191 6.60 -2.67 -12.22
CA HIS A 191 7.14 -3.98 -12.59
C HIS A 191 8.48 -3.89 -13.31
N ALA A 192 8.69 -2.90 -14.18
CA ALA A 192 9.97 -2.65 -14.84
C ALA A 192 11.13 -2.41 -13.85
N ARG A 193 10.81 -2.01 -12.61
CA ARG A 193 11.76 -1.84 -11.49
C ARG A 193 11.78 -2.99 -10.49
N GLY A 194 11.07 -4.09 -10.78
CA GLY A 194 10.98 -5.25 -9.88
C GLY A 194 10.21 -4.99 -8.59
N LEU A 195 9.34 -3.95 -8.58
CA LEU A 195 8.43 -3.69 -7.47
C LEU A 195 7.15 -4.52 -7.62
N LEU A 196 6.60 -5.02 -6.52
CA LEU A 196 5.32 -5.72 -6.52
C LEU A 196 4.16 -4.72 -6.47
N CYS A 197 3.09 -5.04 -7.19
CA CYS A 197 1.85 -4.28 -7.16
C CYS A 197 0.71 -5.14 -6.60
N VAL A 198 -0.10 -4.52 -5.74
CA VAL A 198 -1.39 -5.03 -5.27
C VAL A 198 -2.46 -4.07 -5.79
N GLY A 199 -3.51 -4.60 -6.41
CA GLY A 199 -4.60 -3.81 -6.95
C GLY A 199 -5.80 -3.80 -5.99
N HIS A 200 -6.29 -2.63 -5.63
CA HIS A 200 -7.50 -2.51 -4.84
C HIS A 200 -8.73 -2.36 -5.74
N ALA A 201 -9.79 -3.09 -5.42
CA ALA A 201 -11.08 -3.01 -6.10
C ALA A 201 -12.21 -2.88 -5.09
N ILE A 202 -13.25 -2.13 -5.45
CA ILE A 202 -14.45 -1.98 -4.65
C ILE A 202 -15.61 -2.65 -5.40
N LEU A 203 -16.17 -3.69 -4.80
CA LEU A 203 -17.33 -4.38 -5.35
C LEU A 203 -18.63 -3.68 -4.95
N GLY A 204 -19.58 -3.56 -5.87
CA GLY A 204 -20.88 -2.98 -5.60
C GLY A 204 -20.95 -1.46 -5.75
N LEU A 205 -20.01 -0.84 -6.44
CA LEU A 205 -20.07 0.57 -6.78
C LEU A 205 -21.31 0.89 -7.61
N PRO A 206 -21.96 2.05 -7.39
CA PRO A 206 -23.16 2.45 -8.14
C PRO A 206 -22.90 2.48 -9.66
N GLY A 207 -23.64 1.66 -10.40
CA GLY A 207 -23.52 1.54 -11.85
C GLY A 207 -22.46 0.57 -12.37
N ASP A 208 -21.71 -0.07 -11.51
CA ASP A 208 -20.68 -1.06 -11.90
C ASP A 208 -21.29 -2.46 -12.09
N GLY A 209 -22.13 -2.89 -11.17
CA GLY A 209 -22.81 -4.18 -11.21
C GLY A 209 -21.86 -5.38 -11.20
N ARG A 210 -22.42 -6.58 -11.46
CA ARG A 210 -21.63 -7.82 -11.48
C ARG A 210 -20.64 -7.86 -12.66
N GLU A 211 -21.07 -7.35 -13.81
CA GLU A 211 -20.23 -7.34 -15.01
C GLU A 211 -19.05 -6.39 -14.86
N GLY A 212 -19.23 -5.23 -14.26
CA GLY A 212 -18.15 -4.31 -13.93
C GLY A 212 -17.15 -4.91 -12.94
N ALA A 213 -17.64 -5.60 -11.91
CA ALA A 213 -16.78 -6.31 -10.96
C ALA A 213 -15.96 -7.41 -11.65
N ARG A 214 -16.57 -8.20 -12.57
CA ARG A 214 -15.89 -9.22 -13.36
C ARG A 214 -14.80 -8.59 -14.24
N ARG A 215 -15.14 -7.52 -14.97
CA ARG A 215 -14.18 -6.79 -15.80
C ARG A 215 -13.03 -6.22 -14.97
N THR A 216 -13.30 -5.71 -13.78
CA THR A 216 -12.26 -5.20 -12.88
C THR A 216 -11.28 -6.31 -12.47
N ALA A 217 -11.78 -7.50 -12.12
CA ALA A 217 -10.94 -8.65 -11.80
C ALA A 217 -10.08 -9.09 -13.01
N GLU A 218 -10.63 -9.07 -14.23
CA GLU A 218 -9.91 -9.40 -15.46
C GLU A 218 -8.80 -8.36 -15.75
N GLU A 219 -9.07 -7.08 -15.53
CA GLU A 219 -8.05 -6.04 -15.72
C GLU A 219 -6.93 -6.11 -14.68
N LEU A 220 -7.25 -6.43 -13.42
CA LEU A 220 -6.23 -6.70 -12.40
C LEU A 220 -5.35 -7.90 -12.78
N ALA A 221 -5.96 -9.00 -13.24
CA ALA A 221 -5.22 -10.16 -13.71
C ALA A 221 -4.35 -9.84 -14.94
N ARG A 222 -4.88 -9.07 -15.90
CA ARG A 222 -4.13 -8.62 -17.10
C ARG A 222 -2.95 -7.73 -16.73
N ALA A 223 -3.09 -6.86 -15.74
CA ALA A 223 -2.00 -6.03 -15.24
C ALA A 223 -0.92 -6.85 -14.53
N GLY A 224 -1.20 -8.09 -14.13
CA GLY A 224 -0.24 -8.99 -13.47
C GLY A 224 0.05 -8.58 -12.02
N VAL A 225 -0.91 -7.94 -11.33
CA VAL A 225 -0.73 -7.62 -9.90
C VAL A 225 -0.64 -8.90 -9.06
N ALA A 226 0.07 -8.83 -7.95
CA ALA A 226 0.33 -9.98 -7.08
C ALA A 226 -0.87 -10.35 -6.17
N GLY A 227 -1.81 -9.42 -6.01
CA GLY A 227 -3.02 -9.59 -5.20
C GLY A 227 -4.02 -8.48 -5.46
#